data_fc329970ecab4ddbdf94a6d73b2a2640
#
_entry.id   fc329970ecab4ddbdf94a6d73b2a2640
#
_cell.length_a   1.000
_cell.length_b   1.000
_cell.length_c   1.000
_cell.angle_alpha   90.00
_cell.angle_beta   90.00
_cell.angle_gamma   90.00
#
_symmetry.space_group_name_H-M   'P 1'
#
loop_
_entity.id
_entity.type
_entity.pdbx_description
1 polymer ?
#
loop_
_entity_poly.entity_id
_entity_poly.type
_entity_poly.pdbx_seq_one_letter_code
_entity_poly.pdbx_strand_id
1 'polypeptide(L)'
;SMPCMPARRDMHSGRLSFLHRAWGPLEPFDNSFPEILRLNDTYTHLVTDHYHYFEDGGATYHNRFNSWDFIRGQESDPWKAMVQPPLEKLREKYHQSQLNLTNRETGYYHYAINSEFIKDEKDFPSVKCFESGLDFININKDADNWFLQLETFDPHEPFFAPERFREKLKTNYTGPRLDWPQYDRVKETDDE
;
A
#
# COMPACT_ATOMS: atom_id res chain seq x y z
N SER A 1 11.75 -11.09 -8.01
CA SER A 1 10.50 -11.88 -7.91
C SER A 1 9.28 -10.97 -7.94
N MET A 2 8.13 -11.51 -8.22
CA MET A 2 6.85 -10.80 -8.19
C MET A 2 5.81 -11.69 -7.52
N PRO A 3 4.74 -11.16 -6.93
CA PRO A 3 4.41 -9.75 -6.77
C PRO A 3 5.02 -9.12 -5.50
N CYS A 4 4.27 -8.31 -4.78
CA CYS A 4 4.65 -7.41 -3.68
C CYS A 4 5.63 -7.99 -2.65
N MET A 5 5.21 -8.97 -1.85
CA MET A 5 6.04 -9.50 -0.76
C MET A 5 7.26 -10.30 -1.25
N PRO A 6 7.18 -11.13 -2.32
CA PRO A 6 8.36 -11.73 -2.91
C PRO A 6 9.41 -10.73 -3.40
N ALA A 7 8.97 -9.61 -4.02
CA ALA A 7 9.89 -8.55 -4.46
C ALA A 7 10.59 -7.88 -3.26
N ARG A 8 9.85 -7.64 -2.18
CA ARG A 8 10.42 -7.09 -0.94
C ARG A 8 11.39 -8.04 -0.27
N ARG A 9 11.10 -9.33 -0.29
CA ARG A 9 12.01 -10.35 0.21
C ARG A 9 13.33 -10.35 -0.57
N ASP A 10 13.25 -10.28 -1.91
CA ASP A 10 14.45 -10.18 -2.75
C ASP A 10 15.26 -8.95 -2.40
N MET A 11 14.60 -7.80 -2.24
CA MET A 11 15.24 -6.54 -1.86
C MET A 11 15.90 -6.64 -0.48
N HIS A 12 15.18 -7.17 0.51
CA HIS A 12 15.70 -7.29 1.89
C HIS A 12 16.85 -8.26 2.00
N SER A 13 16.80 -9.41 1.33
CA SER A 13 17.76 -10.50 1.48
C SER A 13 18.87 -10.52 0.43
N GLY A 14 18.72 -9.80 -0.68
CA GLY A 14 19.62 -9.86 -1.85
C GLY A 14 19.55 -11.21 -2.58
N ARG A 15 18.47 -11.99 -2.39
CA ARG A 15 18.32 -13.33 -2.98
C ARG A 15 17.01 -13.40 -3.77
N LEU A 16 17.03 -14.10 -4.89
CA LEU A 16 15.84 -14.34 -5.70
C LEU A 16 14.94 -15.38 -5.03
N SER A 17 13.84 -14.96 -4.44
CA SER A 17 12.94 -15.80 -3.64
C SER A 17 12.10 -16.78 -4.48
N PHE A 18 11.89 -16.52 -5.77
CA PHE A 18 11.08 -17.38 -6.65
C PHE A 18 11.58 -18.83 -6.75
N LEU A 19 12.85 -19.08 -6.38
CA LEU A 19 13.46 -20.40 -6.39
C LEU A 19 13.07 -21.27 -5.19
N HIS A 20 12.62 -20.65 -4.09
CA HIS A 20 12.42 -21.36 -2.83
C HIS A 20 11.28 -20.83 -1.96
N ARG A 21 10.71 -19.67 -2.29
CA ARG A 21 9.67 -19.04 -1.49
C ARG A 21 8.72 -18.21 -2.34
N ALA A 22 7.44 -18.32 -2.02
CA ALA A 22 6.39 -17.47 -2.58
C ALA A 22 6.09 -16.31 -1.61
N TRP A 23 4.84 -15.93 -1.48
CA TRP A 23 4.38 -14.96 -0.49
C TRP A 23 4.61 -15.46 0.94
N GLY A 24 5.15 -14.61 1.80
CA GLY A 24 5.38 -14.97 3.19
C GLY A 24 6.31 -14.02 3.93
N PRO A 25 6.47 -14.23 5.25
CA PRO A 25 7.34 -13.44 6.11
C PRO A 25 8.82 -13.71 5.79
N LEU A 26 9.71 -12.84 6.30
CA LEU A 26 11.13 -13.15 6.41
C LEU A 26 11.31 -14.29 7.41
N GLU A 27 12.10 -15.26 7.03
CA GLU A 27 12.43 -16.40 7.89
C GLU A 27 13.66 -16.09 8.77
N PRO A 28 13.88 -16.86 9.85
CA PRO A 28 15.04 -16.66 10.73
C PRO A 28 16.40 -16.75 10.04
N PHE A 29 16.46 -17.45 8.91
CA PHE A 29 17.69 -17.61 8.10
C PHE A 29 17.85 -16.54 7.01
N ASP A 30 16.88 -15.65 6.83
CA ASP A 30 16.99 -14.55 5.89
C ASP A 30 17.77 -13.40 6.52
N ASN A 31 18.94 -13.12 5.99
CA ASN A 31 19.70 -11.95 6.36
C ASN A 31 19.06 -10.71 5.72
N SER A 32 18.42 -9.90 6.54
CA SER A 32 17.76 -8.66 6.09
C SER A 32 18.74 -7.49 6.14
N PHE A 33 18.87 -6.73 5.05
CA PHE A 33 19.80 -5.60 5.03
C PHE A 33 19.49 -4.52 6.10
N PRO A 34 18.22 -4.17 6.41
CA PRO A 34 17.96 -3.21 7.49
C PRO A 34 18.43 -3.73 8.86
N GLU A 35 18.28 -5.04 9.11
CA GLU A 35 18.79 -5.65 10.33
C GLU A 35 20.31 -5.65 10.39
N ILE A 36 21.00 -5.93 9.27
CA ILE A 36 22.45 -5.85 9.19
C ILE A 36 22.93 -4.43 9.48
N LEU A 37 22.29 -3.41 8.89
CA LEU A 37 22.59 -2.00 9.17
C LEU A 37 22.40 -1.68 10.66
N ARG A 38 21.26 -2.06 11.22
CA ARG A 38 20.94 -1.86 12.64
C ARG A 38 21.96 -2.48 13.58
N LEU A 39 22.44 -3.69 13.26
CA LEU A 39 23.45 -4.40 14.05
C LEU A 39 24.87 -3.82 13.87
N ASN A 40 25.07 -2.91 12.93
CA ASN A 40 26.34 -2.21 12.66
C ASN A 40 26.21 -0.70 12.88
N ASP A 41 25.55 -0.31 13.96
CA ASP A 41 25.44 1.07 14.46
C ASP A 41 24.78 2.07 13.49
N THR A 42 23.98 1.60 12.52
CA THR A 42 23.17 2.45 11.66
C THR A 42 21.73 2.44 12.14
N TYR A 43 21.18 3.60 12.51
CA TYR A 43 19.77 3.70 12.87
C TYR A 43 18.90 3.54 11.64
N THR A 44 17.98 2.58 11.64
CA THR A 44 17.12 2.27 10.50
C THR A 44 15.67 2.62 10.79
N HIS A 45 15.03 3.35 9.88
CA HIS A 45 13.63 3.73 9.97
C HIS A 45 12.89 3.38 8.68
N LEU A 46 11.66 2.84 8.83
CA LEU A 46 10.76 2.54 7.72
C LEU A 46 9.53 3.44 7.82
N VAL A 47 9.20 4.11 6.71
CA VAL A 47 7.89 4.76 6.53
C VAL A 47 7.19 4.09 5.38
N THR A 48 5.98 3.56 5.60
CA THR A 48 5.27 2.83 4.56
C THR A 48 3.75 2.89 4.73
N ASP A 49 3.03 2.86 3.62
CA ASP A 49 1.59 2.61 3.58
C ASP A 49 1.25 1.19 3.10
N HIS A 50 2.27 0.35 2.92
CA HIS A 50 2.11 -1.00 2.43
C HIS A 50 1.63 -1.96 3.52
N TYR A 51 0.31 -2.19 3.60
CA TYR A 51 -0.30 -2.94 4.70
C TYR A 51 0.11 -4.41 4.75
N HIS A 52 0.58 -5.01 3.64
CA HIS A 52 1.04 -6.40 3.60
C HIS A 52 2.20 -6.70 4.55
N TYR A 53 2.95 -5.69 4.98
CA TYR A 53 3.95 -5.87 6.05
C TYR A 53 3.34 -6.16 7.42
N PHE A 54 2.05 -5.91 7.60
CA PHE A 54 1.34 -5.95 8.88
C PHE A 54 0.19 -6.98 8.89
N GLU A 55 -0.08 -7.61 7.77
CA GLU A 55 -1.07 -8.68 7.68
C GLU A 55 -0.47 -10.04 8.08
N ASP A 56 -1.34 -11.00 8.35
CA ASP A 56 -0.96 -12.38 8.59
C ASP A 56 -0.27 -12.96 7.34
N GLY A 57 0.92 -13.52 7.53
CA GLY A 57 1.77 -14.01 6.43
C GLY A 57 2.71 -12.98 5.80
N GLY A 58 2.58 -11.68 6.10
CA GLY A 58 3.50 -10.62 5.65
C GLY A 58 4.38 -10.03 6.75
N ALA A 59 4.03 -10.23 8.01
CA ALA A 59 4.76 -9.73 9.17
C ALA A 59 6.23 -10.18 9.20
N THR A 60 7.08 -9.44 9.91
CA THR A 60 8.52 -9.66 10.10
C THR A 60 9.46 -8.79 9.27
N TYR A 61 8.98 -8.03 8.29
CA TYR A 61 9.82 -7.09 7.54
C TYR A 61 10.05 -5.79 8.31
N HIS A 62 8.97 -5.17 8.80
CA HIS A 62 9.03 -3.88 9.52
C HIS A 62 9.83 -4.00 10.83
N ASN A 63 9.76 -5.11 11.53
CA ASN A 63 10.48 -5.32 12.80
C ASN A 63 12.00 -5.55 12.63
N ARG A 64 12.51 -5.57 11.40
CA ARG A 64 13.94 -5.56 11.10
C ARG A 64 14.55 -4.17 11.21
N PHE A 65 13.73 -3.13 11.24
CA PHE A 65 14.14 -1.74 11.46
C PHE A 65 14.17 -1.40 12.97
N ASN A 66 14.85 -0.30 13.33
CA ASN A 66 14.81 0.22 14.71
C ASN A 66 13.44 0.79 15.05
N SER A 67 12.82 1.48 14.07
CA SER A 67 11.49 2.08 14.19
C SER A 67 10.78 2.11 12.84
N TRP A 68 9.46 2.30 12.89
CA TRP A 68 8.65 2.40 11.67
C TRP A 68 7.37 3.22 11.90
N ASP A 69 6.92 3.87 10.83
CA ASP A 69 5.60 4.46 10.71
C ASP A 69 4.79 3.69 9.69
N PHE A 70 3.61 3.21 10.09
CA PHE A 70 2.64 2.60 9.20
C PHE A 70 1.49 3.57 8.92
N ILE A 71 1.44 4.08 7.71
CA ILE A 71 0.39 4.96 7.23
C ILE A 71 -0.77 4.11 6.72
N ARG A 72 -1.95 4.31 7.33
CA ARG A 72 -3.12 3.49 7.10
C ARG A 72 -3.98 4.00 5.94
N GLY A 73 -4.68 3.07 5.28
CA GLY A 73 -5.77 3.39 4.36
C GLY A 73 -5.53 3.08 2.89
N GLN A 74 -4.34 2.57 2.55
CA GLN A 74 -4.03 2.17 1.18
C GLN A 74 -4.65 0.80 0.86
N GLU A 75 -5.01 0.60 -0.40
CA GLU A 75 -5.54 -0.65 -0.94
C GLU A 75 -6.67 -1.25 -0.07
N SER A 76 -6.54 -2.50 0.30
CA SER A 76 -7.50 -3.27 1.10
C SER A 76 -7.24 -3.22 2.61
N ASP A 77 -6.42 -2.27 3.08
CA ASP A 77 -6.12 -2.11 4.50
C ASP A 77 -7.41 -2.04 5.36
N PRO A 78 -7.62 -2.92 6.33
CA PRO A 78 -8.79 -2.88 7.22
C PRO A 78 -8.68 -1.74 8.24
N TRP A 79 -8.64 -0.50 7.76
CA TRP A 79 -8.35 0.69 8.56
C TRP A 79 -9.56 1.26 9.28
N LYS A 80 -10.58 1.67 8.50
CA LYS A 80 -11.74 2.35 9.09
C LYS A 80 -12.81 1.36 9.53
N ALA A 81 -13.12 1.41 10.83
CA ALA A 81 -14.20 0.62 11.40
C ALA A 81 -15.55 1.30 11.16
N MET A 82 -16.33 0.76 10.24
CA MET A 82 -17.69 1.21 9.94
C MET A 82 -18.64 0.01 10.02
N VAL A 83 -19.30 -0.14 11.15
CA VAL A 83 -20.19 -1.30 11.41
C VAL A 83 -21.40 -1.33 10.47
N GLN A 84 -21.91 -0.15 10.12
CA GLN A 84 -23.03 0.03 9.21
C GLN A 84 -22.64 1.04 8.10
N PRO A 85 -21.86 0.61 7.10
CA PRO A 85 -21.47 1.49 6.01
C PRO A 85 -22.69 1.82 5.10
N PRO A 86 -22.67 2.96 4.41
CA PRO A 86 -23.74 3.37 3.50
C PRO A 86 -23.63 2.60 2.17
N LEU A 87 -23.91 1.30 2.19
CA LEU A 87 -23.69 0.38 1.07
C LEU A 87 -24.37 0.83 -0.23
N GLU A 88 -25.61 1.34 -0.15
CA GLU A 88 -26.33 1.80 -1.33
C GLU A 88 -25.60 2.99 -2.02
N LYS A 89 -25.18 3.97 -1.21
CA LYS A 89 -24.38 5.10 -1.71
C LYS A 89 -23.04 4.64 -2.31
N LEU A 90 -22.40 3.65 -1.73
CA LEU A 90 -21.15 3.12 -2.26
C LEU A 90 -21.38 2.36 -3.58
N ARG A 91 -22.48 1.62 -3.71
CA ARG A 91 -22.86 0.95 -4.97
C ARG A 91 -23.12 1.93 -6.10
N GLU A 92 -23.73 3.08 -5.80
CA GLU A 92 -23.96 4.14 -6.79
C GLU A 92 -22.66 4.82 -7.23
N LYS A 93 -21.70 4.96 -6.31
CA LYS A 93 -20.42 5.63 -6.55
C LYS A 93 -19.47 4.83 -7.43
N TYR A 94 -19.44 3.51 -7.27
CA TYR A 94 -18.47 2.64 -7.93
C TYR A 94 -19.11 1.77 -9.02
N HIS A 95 -18.32 1.42 -10.02
CA HIS A 95 -18.77 0.49 -11.05
C HIS A 95 -19.08 -0.88 -10.45
N GLN A 96 -20.18 -1.51 -10.89
CA GLN A 96 -20.67 -2.76 -10.31
C GLN A 96 -19.69 -3.95 -10.47
N SER A 97 -18.84 -3.93 -11.51
CA SER A 97 -17.82 -4.97 -11.69
C SER A 97 -16.69 -4.89 -10.67
N GLN A 98 -16.47 -3.72 -10.08
CA GLN A 98 -15.41 -3.51 -9.10
C GLN A 98 -15.83 -3.95 -7.69
N LEU A 99 -17.11 -3.85 -7.34
CA LEU A 99 -17.55 -3.97 -5.96
C LEU A 99 -18.33 -5.23 -5.67
N ASN A 100 -17.72 -6.17 -4.95
CA ASN A 100 -18.46 -7.14 -4.16
C ASN A 100 -18.59 -6.63 -2.71
N LEU A 101 -19.58 -5.77 -2.45
CA LEU A 101 -19.87 -5.23 -1.12
C LEU A 101 -20.67 -6.20 -0.21
N THR A 102 -20.97 -7.38 -0.66
CA THR A 102 -21.71 -8.37 0.14
C THR A 102 -20.81 -9.12 1.11
N ASN A 103 -19.53 -9.21 0.81
CA ASN A 103 -18.54 -9.83 1.68
C ASN A 103 -17.65 -8.75 2.35
N ARG A 104 -17.78 -8.61 3.67
CA ARG A 104 -17.02 -7.66 4.50
C ARG A 104 -15.52 -7.95 4.59
N GLU A 105 -15.10 -9.13 4.17
CA GLU A 105 -13.70 -9.56 4.18
C GLU A 105 -12.97 -9.27 2.87
N THR A 106 -13.67 -8.72 1.87
CA THR A 106 -13.03 -8.38 0.60
C THR A 106 -12.25 -7.08 0.66
N GLY A 107 -11.13 -7.02 -0.04
CA GLY A 107 -10.35 -5.80 -0.19
C GLY A 107 -11.18 -4.62 -0.72
N TYR A 108 -12.05 -4.85 -1.69
CA TYR A 108 -12.95 -3.83 -2.23
C TYR A 108 -13.87 -3.20 -1.19
N TYR A 109 -14.33 -3.98 -0.21
CA TYR A 109 -15.17 -3.48 0.88
C TYR A 109 -14.38 -2.49 1.75
N HIS A 110 -13.17 -2.86 2.16
CA HIS A 110 -12.30 -2.00 2.96
C HIS A 110 -11.89 -0.74 2.18
N TYR A 111 -11.49 -0.88 0.93
CA TYR A 111 -11.16 0.24 0.06
C TYR A 111 -12.32 1.23 -0.07
N ALA A 112 -13.53 0.75 -0.36
CA ALA A 112 -14.70 1.61 -0.51
C ALA A 112 -14.99 2.43 0.75
N ILE A 113 -14.84 1.82 1.93
CA ILE A 113 -14.99 2.50 3.21
C ILE A 113 -13.86 3.51 3.42
N ASN A 114 -12.61 3.11 3.25
CA ASN A 114 -11.45 3.95 3.48
C ASN A 114 -11.48 5.22 2.61
N SER A 115 -11.90 5.09 1.35
CA SER A 115 -11.98 6.21 0.41
C SER A 115 -12.98 7.30 0.83
N GLU A 116 -13.95 7.00 1.70
CA GLU A 116 -14.84 8.01 2.27
C GLU A 116 -14.14 8.93 3.28
N PHE A 117 -12.95 8.56 3.74
CA PHE A 117 -12.13 9.33 4.67
C PHE A 117 -10.89 9.96 4.02
N ILE A 118 -10.69 9.70 2.71
CA ILE A 118 -9.64 10.31 1.88
C ILE A 118 -10.33 11.29 0.95
N LYS A 119 -10.35 12.57 1.32
CA LYS A 119 -11.10 13.63 0.61
C LYS A 119 -10.19 14.65 -0.05
N ASP A 120 -9.21 15.09 0.69
CA ASP A 120 -8.23 16.08 0.25
C ASP A 120 -6.90 15.40 -0.08
N GLU A 121 -6.06 16.03 -0.88
CA GLU A 121 -4.75 15.48 -1.26
C GLU A 121 -3.89 15.10 -0.06
N LYS A 122 -3.93 15.88 1.02
CA LYS A 122 -3.23 15.59 2.28
C LYS A 122 -3.70 14.32 3.00
N ASP A 123 -4.88 13.79 2.63
CA ASP A 123 -5.43 12.59 3.25
C ASP A 123 -4.88 11.30 2.62
N PHE A 124 -4.29 11.41 1.42
CA PHE A 124 -3.75 10.26 0.70
C PHE A 124 -2.59 9.64 1.47
N PRO A 125 -2.55 8.31 1.59
CA PRO A 125 -1.49 7.60 2.30
C PRO A 125 -0.09 7.93 1.77
N SER A 126 0.10 7.97 0.46
CA SER A 126 1.38 8.33 -0.15
C SER A 126 1.86 9.73 0.25
N VAL A 127 0.98 10.73 0.30
CA VAL A 127 1.33 12.08 0.77
C VAL A 127 1.80 12.04 2.22
N LYS A 128 1.06 11.35 3.08
CA LYS A 128 1.43 11.19 4.50
C LYS A 128 2.74 10.44 4.70
N CYS A 129 3.04 9.46 3.84
CA CYS A 129 4.35 8.80 3.86
C CYS A 129 5.48 9.79 3.61
N PHE A 130 5.33 10.67 2.60
CA PHE A 130 6.34 11.71 2.34
C PHE A 130 6.44 12.73 3.48
N GLU A 131 5.32 13.15 4.08
CA GLU A 131 5.33 14.03 5.25
C GLU A 131 6.09 13.39 6.42
N SER A 132 5.78 12.14 6.77
CA SER A 132 6.49 11.40 7.83
C SER A 132 7.98 11.22 7.51
N GLY A 133 8.32 10.90 6.26
CA GLY A 133 9.73 10.80 5.85
C GLY A 133 10.49 12.12 5.96
N LEU A 134 9.86 13.24 5.59
CA LEU A 134 10.44 14.57 5.73
C LEU A 134 10.60 14.96 7.22
N ASP A 135 9.66 14.59 8.07
CA ASP A 135 9.76 14.80 9.51
C ASP A 135 10.94 14.03 10.10
N PHE A 136 11.12 12.76 9.70
CA PHE A 136 12.30 11.99 10.10
C PHE A 136 13.62 12.68 9.69
N ILE A 137 13.71 13.16 8.45
CA ILE A 137 14.90 13.85 7.96
C ILE A 137 15.14 15.16 8.75
N ASN A 138 14.08 15.93 9.01
CA ASN A 138 14.19 17.19 9.75
C ASN A 138 14.63 16.98 11.21
N ILE A 139 14.11 15.96 11.87
CA ILE A 139 14.47 15.61 13.25
C ILE A 139 15.94 15.17 13.33
N ASN A 140 16.43 14.47 12.31
CA ASN A 140 17.75 13.84 12.30
C ASN A 140 18.76 14.56 11.40
N LYS A 141 18.50 15.81 10.99
CA LYS A 141 19.35 16.56 10.03
C LYS A 141 20.79 16.75 10.47
N ASP A 142 21.04 16.76 11.78
CA ASP A 142 22.36 16.96 12.37
C ASP A 142 22.96 15.65 12.89
N ALA A 143 22.33 14.50 12.58
CA ALA A 143 22.78 13.16 12.97
C ALA A 143 23.37 12.43 11.76
N ASP A 144 24.38 11.59 12.03
CA ASP A 144 24.99 10.66 11.07
C ASP A 144 24.47 9.23 11.30
N ASN A 145 24.85 8.32 10.44
CA ASN A 145 24.62 6.88 10.54
C ASN A 145 23.15 6.49 10.66
N TRP A 146 22.31 7.03 9.79
CA TRP A 146 20.92 6.59 9.65
C TRP A 146 20.59 6.13 8.24
N PHE A 147 19.58 5.28 8.15
CA PHE A 147 18.98 4.80 6.93
C PHE A 147 17.46 4.96 7.01
N LEU A 148 16.89 5.67 6.04
CA LEU A 148 15.44 5.80 5.88
C LEU A 148 14.99 5.01 4.65
N GLN A 149 14.08 4.06 4.83
CA GLN A 149 13.30 3.50 3.75
C GLN A 149 11.92 4.16 3.76
N LEU A 150 11.65 4.94 2.71
CA LEU A 150 10.33 5.48 2.43
C LEU A 150 9.73 4.69 1.28
N GLU A 151 8.59 4.08 1.52
CA GLU A 151 7.91 3.23 0.56
C GLU A 151 6.44 3.60 0.47
N THR A 152 5.97 3.88 -0.74
CA THR A 152 4.56 4.09 -1.04
C THR A 152 4.05 2.95 -1.91
N PHE A 153 2.80 2.54 -1.69
CA PHE A 153 2.16 1.50 -2.48
C PHE A 153 1.78 1.99 -3.89
N ASP A 154 1.40 3.28 -4.00
CA ASP A 154 1.19 3.91 -5.29
C ASP A 154 2.45 3.77 -6.19
N PRO A 155 2.28 3.48 -7.49
CA PRO A 155 1.07 3.54 -8.31
C PRO A 155 0.31 2.20 -8.47
N HIS A 156 0.29 1.34 -7.48
CA HIS A 156 -0.52 0.12 -7.48
C HIS A 156 -2.02 0.44 -7.45
N GLU A 157 -2.88 -0.46 -7.92
CA GLU A 157 -4.32 -0.31 -7.71
C GLU A 157 -4.68 -0.35 -6.21
N PRO A 158 -5.76 0.30 -5.81
CA PRO A 158 -6.74 1.07 -6.60
C PRO A 158 -6.13 2.37 -7.15
N PHE A 159 -6.42 2.69 -8.41
CA PHE A 159 -5.90 3.89 -9.10
C PHE A 159 -6.64 5.16 -8.66
N PHE A 160 -6.75 5.35 -7.37
CA PHE A 160 -7.37 6.50 -6.74
C PHE A 160 -6.34 7.61 -6.57
N ALA A 161 -6.49 8.70 -7.31
CA ALA A 161 -5.57 9.83 -7.29
C ALA A 161 -6.30 11.14 -6.94
N PRO A 162 -5.57 12.14 -6.38
CA PRO A 162 -6.11 13.47 -6.18
C PRO A 162 -6.68 14.07 -7.48
N GLU A 163 -7.79 14.83 -7.37
CA GLU A 163 -8.56 15.34 -8.52
C GLU A 163 -7.69 16.11 -9.51
N ARG A 164 -6.75 16.92 -9.05
CA ARG A 164 -5.86 17.69 -9.94
C ARG A 164 -5.04 16.84 -10.91
N PHE A 165 -4.79 15.56 -10.59
CA PHE A 165 -4.12 14.63 -11.51
C PHE A 165 -5.13 14.00 -12.48
N ARG A 166 -6.31 13.66 -11.98
CA ARG A 166 -7.40 13.08 -12.79
C ARG A 166 -7.85 14.05 -13.89
N GLU A 167 -7.97 15.34 -13.57
CA GLU A 167 -8.30 16.40 -14.54
C GLU A 167 -7.28 16.50 -15.70
N LYS A 168 -6.03 16.11 -15.47
CA LYS A 168 -4.99 16.09 -16.52
C LYS A 168 -5.16 14.93 -17.51
N LEU A 169 -5.76 13.84 -17.05
CA LEU A 169 -5.97 12.61 -17.83
C LEU A 169 -7.37 12.63 -18.45
N LYS A 170 -7.68 13.64 -19.26
CA LYS A 170 -8.99 13.81 -19.88
C LYS A 170 -9.48 12.50 -20.50
N THR A 171 -10.43 11.84 -19.85
CA THR A 171 -11.12 10.70 -20.38
C THR A 171 -12.55 11.12 -20.76
N ASN A 172 -13.14 10.48 -21.76
CA ASN A 172 -14.55 10.67 -22.10
C ASN A 172 -15.48 9.80 -21.23
N TYR A 173 -14.90 9.07 -20.28
CA TYR A 173 -15.67 8.20 -19.40
C TYR A 173 -16.48 9.03 -18.39
N THR A 174 -17.80 8.84 -18.39
CA THR A 174 -18.76 9.53 -17.52
C THR A 174 -19.48 8.59 -16.55
N GLY A 175 -19.10 7.32 -16.55
CA GLY A 175 -19.71 6.29 -15.72
C GLY A 175 -19.26 6.33 -14.24
N PRO A 176 -19.76 5.40 -13.43
CA PRO A 176 -19.33 5.24 -12.04
C PRO A 176 -17.82 4.97 -11.94
N ARG A 177 -17.22 5.28 -10.77
CA ARG A 177 -15.79 5.12 -10.54
C ARG A 177 -15.34 3.68 -10.81
N LEU A 178 -14.31 3.53 -11.64
CA LEU A 178 -13.63 2.28 -11.96
C LEU A 178 -12.12 2.48 -11.76
N ASP A 179 -11.66 2.34 -10.54
CA ASP A 179 -10.26 2.56 -10.15
C ASP A 179 -9.58 1.28 -9.63
N TRP A 180 -10.32 0.18 -9.54
CA TRP A 180 -9.78 -1.14 -9.24
C TRP A 180 -10.40 -2.19 -10.18
N PRO A 181 -9.89 -2.29 -11.42
CA PRO A 181 -10.42 -3.23 -12.40
C PRO A 181 -10.18 -4.68 -11.97
N GLN A 182 -11.09 -5.55 -12.35
CA GLN A 182 -10.91 -6.99 -12.12
C GLN A 182 -9.87 -7.55 -13.09
N TYR A 183 -9.01 -8.42 -12.59
CA TYR A 183 -8.12 -9.23 -13.41
C TYR A 183 -8.92 -10.33 -14.09
N ASP A 184 -9.23 -10.16 -15.37
CA ASP A 184 -9.95 -11.13 -16.20
C ASP A 184 -9.37 -11.14 -17.62
N ARG A 185 -9.86 -12.06 -18.45
CA ARG A 185 -9.52 -12.06 -19.87
C ARG A 185 -10.12 -10.84 -20.54
N VAL A 186 -9.31 -10.18 -21.36
CA VAL A 186 -9.80 -9.10 -22.22
C VAL A 186 -10.85 -9.66 -23.18
N LYS A 187 -12.04 -9.09 -23.18
CA LYS A 187 -13.11 -9.41 -24.12
C LYS A 187 -13.08 -8.40 -25.26
N GLU A 188 -13.52 -8.81 -26.45
CA GLU A 188 -13.56 -7.92 -27.63
C GLU A 188 -14.44 -6.66 -27.43
N THR A 189 -15.23 -6.63 -26.36
CA THR A 189 -16.11 -5.52 -25.99
C THR A 189 -15.53 -4.58 -24.91
N ASP A 190 -14.30 -4.79 -24.49
CA ASP A 190 -13.67 -4.00 -23.41
C ASP A 190 -12.90 -2.77 -23.94
N ASP A 191 -13.14 -2.39 -25.20
CA ASP A 191 -12.52 -1.21 -25.87
C ASP A 191 -13.29 0.11 -25.63
N GLU A 192 -14.11 0.22 -24.57
CA GLU A 192 -14.82 1.45 -24.21
C GLU A 192 -14.16 2.22 -23.05
#